data_2c3ec2321bcdc8b9b94dcbd756bc4b83
#
_entry.id   2c3ec2321bcdc8b9b94dcbd756bc4b83
#
_cell.length_a   1.000
_cell.length_b   1.000
_cell.length_c   1.000
_cell.angle_alpha   90.00
_cell.angle_beta   90.00
_cell.angle_gamma   90.00
#
_symmetry.space_group_name_H-M   'P 1'
#
loop_
_entity.id
_entity.type
_entity.pdbx_description
1 polymer ?
#
loop_
_entity_poly.entity_id
_entity_poly.type
_entity_poly.pdbx_seq_one_letter_code
_entity_poly.pdbx_strand_id
1 'polypeptide(L)'
;ISCLLAHGSGRNDALFIKAAYEGDDGANALCLALCASKERWQETRELGQAFCRVVNASHDAGLPDGLAYPIAVGRASRKKNLDLNATLQSYLQAFSATLISVGVRIIPIGQQAGQDCLISLYPVIGEVSTEALTATLSELGSASMLSDLMAIKHENATPRIYRT
;
A
#
# COMPACT_ATOMS: atom_id res chain seq x y z
N ILE A 1 12.77 4.71 1.38
CA ILE A 1 11.59 3.89 1.74
C ILE A 1 10.95 4.46 3.01
N SER A 2 11.70 4.75 4.09
CA SER A 2 11.15 5.32 5.33
C SER A 2 10.29 6.56 5.10
N CYS A 3 10.68 7.47 4.21
CA CYS A 3 9.89 8.64 3.85
C CYS A 3 8.53 8.26 3.20
N LEU A 4 8.51 7.25 2.31
CA LEU A 4 7.28 6.74 1.70
C LEU A 4 6.36 6.08 2.73
N LEU A 5 6.94 5.41 3.74
CA LEU A 5 6.18 4.82 4.84
C LEU A 5 5.56 5.90 5.74
N ALA A 6 6.36 6.85 6.21
CA ALA A 6 5.92 7.80 7.24
C ALA A 6 5.16 9.01 6.67
N HIS A 7 5.44 9.43 5.43
CA HIS A 7 4.96 10.70 4.87
C HIS A 7 4.43 10.58 3.45
N GLY A 8 4.21 9.36 2.94
CA GLY A 8 3.79 9.12 1.57
C GLY A 8 2.74 8.03 1.44
N SER A 9 2.84 7.27 0.36
CA SER A 9 1.84 6.25 -0.02
C SER A 9 1.65 5.17 1.05
N GLY A 10 2.69 4.77 1.77
CA GLY A 10 2.57 3.77 2.84
C GLY A 10 1.62 4.22 3.95
N ARG A 11 1.81 5.46 4.47
CA ARG A 11 0.93 6.04 5.48
C ARG A 11 -0.51 6.19 4.97
N ASN A 12 -0.67 6.73 3.77
CA ASN A 12 -1.99 6.90 3.18
C ASN A 12 -2.71 5.56 3.00
N ASP A 13 -2.02 4.53 2.51
CA ASP A 13 -2.58 3.19 2.37
C ASP A 13 -3.02 2.62 3.75
N ALA A 14 -2.24 2.86 4.83
CA ALA A 14 -2.62 2.45 6.18
C ALA A 14 -3.92 3.13 6.65
N LEU A 15 -4.09 4.43 6.39
CA LEU A 15 -5.34 5.15 6.71
C LEU A 15 -6.52 4.59 5.91
N PHE A 16 -6.32 4.27 4.64
CA PHE A 16 -7.36 3.65 3.81
C PHE A 16 -7.72 2.23 4.27
N ILE A 17 -6.75 1.43 4.70
CA ILE A 17 -7.01 0.10 5.29
C ILE A 17 -7.88 0.25 6.53
N LYS A 18 -7.53 1.17 7.44
CA LYS A 18 -8.32 1.43 8.65
C LYS A 18 -9.74 1.86 8.31
N ALA A 19 -9.92 2.87 7.45
CA ALA A 19 -11.24 3.35 7.06
C ALA A 19 -12.10 2.23 6.46
N ALA A 20 -11.53 1.41 5.58
CA ALA A 20 -12.20 0.25 5.00
C ALA A 20 -12.52 -0.83 6.04
N TYR A 21 -11.64 -1.04 7.01
CA TYR A 21 -11.87 -1.94 8.13
C TYR A 21 -13.02 -1.44 9.01
N GLU A 22 -13.13 -0.15 9.27
CA GLU A 22 -14.21 0.48 10.02
C GLU A 22 -15.54 0.55 9.26
N GLY A 23 -15.52 0.32 7.94
CA GLY A 23 -16.71 0.24 7.09
C GLY A 23 -17.05 1.56 6.40
N ASP A 24 -16.10 2.45 6.17
CA ASP A 24 -16.31 3.66 5.38
C ASP A 24 -16.52 3.31 3.90
N ASP A 25 -17.73 3.55 3.41
CA ASP A 25 -18.10 3.26 2.02
C ASP A 25 -17.51 4.27 1.03
N GLY A 26 -17.17 5.47 1.46
CA GLY A 26 -16.56 6.52 0.64
C GLY A 26 -15.07 6.31 0.41
N ALA A 27 -14.40 5.55 1.28
CA ALA A 27 -12.95 5.38 1.27
C ALA A 27 -12.41 4.85 -0.07
N ASN A 28 -13.14 3.96 -0.76
CA ASN A 28 -12.70 3.42 -2.05
C ASN A 28 -12.64 4.49 -3.15
N ALA A 29 -13.69 5.30 -3.26
CA ALA A 29 -13.73 6.38 -4.26
C ALA A 29 -12.63 7.42 -4.00
N LEU A 30 -12.41 7.77 -2.72
CA LEU A 30 -11.37 8.70 -2.32
C LEU A 30 -9.97 8.13 -2.59
N CYS A 31 -9.72 6.86 -2.28
CA CYS A 31 -8.45 6.19 -2.56
C CYS A 31 -8.10 6.24 -4.05
N LEU A 32 -9.05 5.93 -4.91
CA LEU A 32 -8.86 5.97 -6.37
C LEU A 32 -8.66 7.40 -6.89
N ALA A 33 -9.36 8.39 -6.32
CA ALA A 33 -9.25 9.80 -6.71
C ALA A 33 -7.90 10.42 -6.33
N LEU A 34 -7.27 9.96 -5.25
CA LEU A 34 -5.99 10.47 -4.74
C LEU A 34 -4.76 9.75 -5.33
N CYS A 35 -4.94 8.86 -6.29
CA CYS A 35 -3.80 8.25 -6.98
C CYS A 35 -2.99 9.32 -7.72
N ALA A 36 -1.70 9.44 -7.39
CA ALA A 36 -0.81 10.47 -7.93
C ALA A 36 -0.55 10.33 -9.44
N SER A 37 -0.75 9.14 -10.01
CA SER A 37 -0.53 8.86 -11.42
C SER A 37 -1.54 7.84 -11.95
N LYS A 38 -1.68 7.80 -13.29
CA LYS A 38 -2.51 6.80 -13.98
C LYS A 38 -2.00 5.38 -13.72
N GLU A 39 -0.68 5.21 -13.68
CA GLU A 39 -0.06 3.90 -13.40
C GLU A 39 -0.40 3.44 -11.98
N ARG A 40 -0.30 4.32 -10.97
CA ARG A 40 -0.67 4.00 -9.60
C ARG A 40 -2.16 3.67 -9.47
N TRP A 41 -3.03 4.39 -10.18
CA TRP A 41 -4.45 4.10 -10.23
C TRP A 41 -4.74 2.71 -10.83
N GLN A 42 -4.06 2.37 -11.94
CA GLN A 42 -4.21 1.07 -12.57
C GLN A 42 -3.68 -0.05 -11.68
N GLU A 43 -2.48 0.12 -11.13
CA GLU A 43 -1.83 -0.84 -10.22
C GLU A 43 -2.73 -1.19 -9.03
N THR A 44 -3.21 -0.18 -8.28
CA THR A 44 -4.00 -0.42 -7.08
C THR A 44 -5.31 -1.15 -7.39
N ARG A 45 -5.91 -0.91 -8.56
CA ARG A 45 -7.12 -1.63 -9.02
C ARG A 45 -6.82 -3.06 -9.41
N GLU A 46 -5.77 -3.30 -10.18
CA GLU A 46 -5.37 -4.64 -10.62
C GLU A 46 -4.98 -5.52 -9.43
N LEU A 47 -4.19 -4.98 -8.51
CA LEU A 47 -3.82 -5.67 -7.27
C LEU A 47 -5.05 -5.93 -6.39
N GLY A 48 -5.93 -4.95 -6.22
CA GLY A 48 -7.17 -5.11 -5.47
C GLY A 48 -8.07 -6.20 -6.05
N GLN A 49 -8.24 -6.22 -7.37
CA GLN A 49 -9.03 -7.25 -8.05
C GLN A 49 -8.39 -8.64 -7.91
N ALA A 50 -7.07 -8.75 -8.06
CA ALA A 50 -6.36 -10.02 -7.91
C ALA A 50 -6.48 -10.52 -6.46
N PHE A 51 -6.31 -9.65 -5.48
CA PHE A 51 -6.47 -9.97 -4.07
C PHE A 51 -7.89 -10.45 -3.74
N CYS A 52 -8.93 -9.71 -4.19
CA CYS A 52 -10.33 -10.10 -3.98
C CYS A 52 -10.62 -11.48 -4.56
N ARG A 53 -10.15 -11.79 -5.78
CA ARG A 53 -10.34 -13.11 -6.39
C ARG A 53 -9.73 -14.22 -5.54
N VAL A 54 -8.49 -14.05 -5.08
CA VAL A 54 -7.81 -15.07 -4.27
C VAL A 54 -8.50 -15.26 -2.92
N VAL A 55 -8.80 -14.15 -2.23
CA VAL A 55 -9.43 -14.23 -0.89
C VAL A 55 -10.86 -14.75 -0.96
N ASN A 56 -11.62 -14.40 -2.00
CA ASN A 56 -12.96 -14.97 -2.19
C ASN A 56 -12.90 -16.47 -2.46
N ALA A 57 -11.98 -16.91 -3.32
CA ALA A 57 -11.84 -18.34 -3.65
C ALA A 57 -11.35 -19.19 -2.48
N SER A 58 -10.41 -18.67 -1.68
CA SER A 58 -9.77 -19.42 -0.59
C SER A 58 -10.51 -19.33 0.74
N HIS A 59 -11.23 -18.23 0.97
CA HIS A 59 -11.79 -17.90 2.28
C HIS A 59 -13.26 -17.50 2.26
N ASP A 60 -13.93 -17.56 1.12
CA ASP A 60 -15.35 -17.18 0.97
C ASP A 60 -15.65 -15.80 1.60
N ALA A 61 -14.82 -14.80 1.28
CA ALA A 61 -14.93 -13.48 1.90
C ALA A 61 -16.05 -12.62 1.29
N GLY A 62 -16.53 -12.91 0.08
CA GLY A 62 -17.58 -12.15 -0.60
C GLY A 62 -17.22 -10.68 -0.78
N LEU A 63 -15.97 -10.38 -1.16
CA LEU A 63 -15.52 -9.04 -1.45
C LEU A 63 -16.03 -8.62 -2.84
N PRO A 64 -16.53 -7.38 -3.01
CA PRO A 64 -16.98 -6.89 -4.31
C PRO A 64 -15.79 -6.60 -5.23
N ASP A 65 -16.09 -6.53 -6.54
CA ASP A 65 -15.14 -6.08 -7.55
C ASP A 65 -14.88 -4.56 -7.47
N GLY A 66 -13.77 -4.12 -8.06
CA GLY A 66 -13.44 -2.70 -8.22
C GLY A 66 -12.87 -2.02 -6.99
N LEU A 67 -12.47 -2.77 -5.97
CA LEU A 67 -11.78 -2.22 -4.81
C LEU A 67 -10.32 -1.89 -5.14
N ALA A 68 -9.86 -0.73 -4.66
CA ALA A 68 -8.44 -0.44 -4.55
C ALA A 68 -7.77 -1.42 -3.56
N TYR A 69 -6.50 -1.72 -3.75
CA TYR A 69 -5.81 -2.75 -2.97
C TYR A 69 -5.87 -2.54 -1.45
N PRO A 70 -5.54 -1.35 -0.88
CA PRO A 70 -5.66 -1.14 0.56
C PRO A 70 -7.09 -1.30 1.07
N ILE A 71 -8.10 -0.90 0.28
CA ILE A 71 -9.51 -1.07 0.63
C ILE A 71 -9.89 -2.56 0.68
N ALA A 72 -9.45 -3.34 -0.30
CA ALA A 72 -9.68 -4.77 -0.35
C ALA A 72 -9.08 -5.48 0.88
N VAL A 73 -7.86 -5.10 1.27
CA VAL A 73 -7.19 -5.62 2.47
C VAL A 73 -7.98 -5.28 3.74
N GLY A 74 -8.36 -4.02 3.92
CA GLY A 74 -9.12 -3.58 5.10
C GLY A 74 -10.47 -4.30 5.25
N ARG A 75 -11.23 -4.41 4.15
CA ARG A 75 -12.52 -5.13 4.14
C ARG A 75 -12.36 -6.63 4.40
N ALA A 76 -11.34 -7.25 3.81
CA ALA A 76 -11.05 -8.67 4.05
C ALA A 76 -10.71 -8.93 5.51
N SER A 77 -9.84 -8.11 6.09
CA SER A 77 -9.39 -8.23 7.48
C SER A 77 -10.55 -8.08 8.46
N ARG A 78 -11.46 -7.11 8.24
CA ARG A 78 -12.68 -6.99 9.04
C ARG A 78 -13.56 -8.24 8.94
N LYS A 79 -13.82 -8.73 7.72
CA LYS A 79 -14.67 -9.93 7.52
C LYS A 79 -14.10 -11.19 8.17
N LYS A 80 -12.78 -11.25 8.31
CA LYS A 80 -12.10 -12.39 8.96
C LYS A 80 -11.75 -12.12 10.42
N ASN A 81 -12.20 -11.00 11.00
CA ASN A 81 -11.94 -10.59 12.39
C ASN A 81 -10.43 -10.59 12.72
N LEU A 82 -9.60 -10.19 11.77
CA LEU A 82 -8.17 -10.04 11.99
C LEU A 82 -7.91 -8.77 12.81
N ASP A 83 -6.88 -8.80 13.64
CA ASP A 83 -6.43 -7.60 14.35
C ASP A 83 -5.99 -6.51 13.38
N LEU A 84 -6.50 -5.29 13.58
CA LEU A 84 -6.23 -4.17 12.68
C LEU A 84 -4.75 -3.77 12.71
N ASN A 85 -4.13 -3.71 13.90
CA ASN A 85 -2.73 -3.33 14.00
C ASN A 85 -1.82 -4.35 13.31
N ALA A 86 -2.05 -5.64 13.53
CA ALA A 86 -1.33 -6.71 12.84
C ALA A 86 -1.53 -6.65 11.31
N THR A 87 -2.74 -6.30 10.84
CA THR A 87 -3.04 -6.09 9.42
C THR A 87 -2.21 -4.94 8.85
N LEU A 88 -2.19 -3.80 9.54
CA LEU A 88 -1.43 -2.62 9.12
C LEU A 88 0.08 -2.91 9.07
N GLN A 89 0.63 -3.53 10.10
CA GLN A 89 2.05 -3.91 10.14
C GLN A 89 2.42 -4.87 9.01
N SER A 90 1.60 -5.89 8.78
CA SER A 90 1.82 -6.87 7.70
C SER A 90 1.77 -6.22 6.32
N TYR A 91 0.82 -5.31 6.11
CA TYR A 91 0.71 -4.57 4.85
C TYR A 91 1.93 -3.69 4.61
N LEU A 92 2.34 -2.88 5.59
CA LEU A 92 3.48 -1.97 5.49
C LEU A 92 4.81 -2.74 5.33
N GLN A 93 4.93 -3.90 5.96
CA GLN A 93 6.07 -4.80 5.75
C GLN A 93 6.10 -5.33 4.32
N ALA A 94 4.97 -5.82 3.79
CA ALA A 94 4.89 -6.31 2.41
C ALA A 94 5.15 -5.20 1.39
N PHE A 95 4.63 -3.99 1.62
CA PHE A 95 4.92 -2.79 0.83
C PHE A 95 6.42 -2.50 0.79
N SER A 96 7.08 -2.49 1.95
CA SER A 96 8.52 -2.26 2.06
C SER A 96 9.34 -3.35 1.37
N ALA A 97 8.99 -4.62 1.59
CA ALA A 97 9.66 -5.76 0.97
C ALA A 97 9.57 -5.73 -0.56
N THR A 98 8.44 -5.29 -1.11
CA THR A 98 8.26 -5.12 -2.56
C THR A 98 9.21 -4.08 -3.11
N LEU A 99 9.30 -2.90 -2.49
CA LEU A 99 10.22 -1.83 -2.92
C LEU A 99 11.68 -2.25 -2.81
N ILE A 100 12.04 -2.94 -1.73
CA ILE A 100 13.40 -3.47 -1.54
C ILE A 100 13.72 -4.53 -2.60
N SER A 101 12.79 -5.43 -2.89
CA SER A 101 12.97 -6.46 -3.93
C SER A 101 13.25 -5.85 -5.30
N VAL A 102 12.55 -4.77 -5.66
CA VAL A 102 12.84 -4.03 -6.88
C VAL A 102 14.23 -3.39 -6.81
N GLY A 103 14.56 -2.74 -5.69
CA GLY A 103 15.88 -2.13 -5.46
C GLY A 103 17.02 -3.12 -5.62
N VAL A 104 16.94 -4.30 -5.00
CA VAL A 104 17.96 -5.36 -5.08
C VAL A 104 18.16 -5.89 -6.51
N ARG A 105 17.13 -5.86 -7.35
CA ARG A 105 17.22 -6.28 -8.76
C ARG A 105 17.92 -5.25 -9.66
N ILE A 106 17.76 -3.96 -9.33
CA ILE A 106 18.25 -2.85 -10.16
C ILE A 106 19.61 -2.34 -9.66
N ILE A 107 19.80 -2.34 -8.35
CA ILE A 107 21.00 -1.81 -7.69
C ILE A 107 21.83 -3.00 -7.18
N PRO A 108 23.16 -3.05 -7.44
CA PRO A 108 24.00 -4.19 -7.08
C PRO A 108 24.36 -4.19 -5.56
N ILE A 109 23.34 -4.18 -4.70
CA ILE A 109 23.53 -4.16 -3.23
C ILE A 109 23.47 -5.57 -2.59
N GLY A 110 23.01 -6.57 -3.32
CA GLY A 110 22.89 -7.94 -2.82
C GLY A 110 21.69 -8.19 -1.88
N GLN A 111 21.36 -9.46 -1.71
CA GLN A 111 20.17 -9.89 -0.93
C GLN A 111 20.32 -9.59 0.56
N GLN A 112 21.51 -9.76 1.13
CA GLN A 112 21.74 -9.51 2.56
C GLN A 112 21.46 -8.04 2.90
N ALA A 113 21.99 -7.10 2.12
CA ALA A 113 21.75 -5.67 2.34
C ALA A 113 20.25 -5.32 2.18
N GLY A 114 19.52 -6.02 1.30
CA GLY A 114 18.07 -5.88 1.19
C GLY A 114 17.36 -6.32 2.48
N GLN A 115 17.75 -7.44 3.08
CA GLN A 115 17.18 -7.90 4.35
C GLN A 115 17.54 -6.97 5.52
N ASP A 116 18.77 -6.50 5.59
CA ASP A 116 19.19 -5.53 6.61
C ASP A 116 18.40 -4.22 6.51
N CYS A 117 18.14 -3.76 5.28
CA CYS A 117 17.27 -2.62 5.02
C CYS A 117 15.84 -2.86 5.52
N LEU A 118 15.25 -4.04 5.25
CA LEU A 118 13.90 -4.36 5.71
C LEU A 118 13.82 -4.36 7.24
N ILE A 119 14.80 -4.98 7.91
CA ILE A 119 14.86 -5.02 9.38
C ILE A 119 14.96 -3.59 9.95
N SER A 120 15.73 -2.72 9.33
CA SER A 120 15.87 -1.32 9.77
C SER A 120 14.59 -0.50 9.68
N LEU A 121 13.61 -0.96 8.90
CA LEU A 121 12.30 -0.28 8.75
C LEU A 121 11.26 -0.72 9.79
N TYR A 122 11.48 -1.79 10.55
CA TYR A 122 10.49 -2.27 11.51
C TYR A 122 10.05 -1.23 12.56
N PRO A 123 10.94 -0.39 13.12
CA PRO A 123 10.50 0.68 14.02
C PRO A 123 9.52 1.65 13.34
N VAL A 124 9.83 2.11 12.12
CA VAL A 124 8.98 3.01 11.35
C VAL A 124 7.63 2.37 11.02
N ILE A 125 7.63 1.09 10.66
CA ILE A 125 6.39 0.33 10.40
C ILE A 125 5.53 0.30 11.67
N GLY A 126 6.14 0.05 12.83
CA GLY A 126 5.44 0.06 14.12
C GLY A 126 4.85 1.42 14.46
N GLU A 127 5.60 2.49 14.27
CA GLU A 127 5.14 3.87 14.50
C GLU A 127 3.97 4.24 13.57
N VAL A 128 4.11 4.03 12.26
CA VAL A 128 3.08 4.35 11.27
C VAL A 128 1.82 3.52 11.50
N SER A 129 1.94 2.23 11.82
CA SER A 129 0.77 1.39 12.12
C SER A 129 0.02 1.87 13.36
N THR A 130 0.76 2.24 14.41
CA THR A 130 0.17 2.75 15.67
C THR A 130 -0.52 4.09 15.45
N GLU A 131 0.12 5.02 14.73
CA GLU A 131 -0.47 6.31 14.37
C GLU A 131 -1.76 6.12 13.56
N ALA A 132 -1.74 5.22 12.57
CA ALA A 132 -2.88 4.96 11.72
C ALA A 132 -4.11 4.45 12.49
N LEU A 133 -3.95 3.79 13.65
CA LEU A 133 -5.09 3.34 14.46
C LEU A 133 -5.99 4.48 14.94
N THR A 134 -5.45 5.67 15.14
CA THR A 134 -6.18 6.84 15.65
C THR A 134 -6.40 7.93 14.60
N ALA A 135 -5.59 7.95 13.55
CA ALA A 135 -5.68 8.92 12.47
C ALA A 135 -6.96 8.74 11.63
N THR A 136 -7.36 9.79 10.95
CA THR A 136 -8.57 9.84 10.10
C THR A 136 -8.22 10.18 8.65
N LEU A 137 -9.16 9.97 7.72
CA LEU A 137 -8.97 10.31 6.31
C LEU A 137 -8.77 11.82 6.07
N SER A 138 -9.12 12.69 7.03
CA SER A 138 -8.81 14.13 6.93
C SER A 138 -7.32 14.44 7.05
N GLU A 139 -6.52 13.48 7.51
CA GLU A 139 -5.07 13.58 7.67
C GLU A 139 -4.29 12.99 6.47
N LEU A 140 -5.02 12.58 5.41
CA LEU A 140 -4.38 12.15 4.16
C LEU A 140 -3.52 13.27 3.58
N GLY A 141 -2.34 12.92 3.13
CA GLY A 141 -1.41 13.85 2.51
C GLY A 141 -0.14 13.13 2.07
N SER A 142 0.66 13.82 1.27
CA SER A 142 1.97 13.31 0.85
C SER A 142 3.00 14.42 0.96
N ALA A 143 4.10 14.15 1.66
CA ALA A 143 5.32 14.94 1.60
C ALA A 143 6.39 14.27 0.72
N SER A 144 6.03 13.20 0.00
CA SER A 144 6.92 12.48 -0.94
C SER A 144 6.85 13.03 -2.37
N MET A 145 6.78 14.36 -2.51
CA MET A 145 6.58 15.09 -3.77
C MET A 145 7.52 14.63 -4.90
N LEU A 146 8.77 14.28 -4.57
CA LEU A 146 9.72 13.80 -5.57
C LEU A 146 9.31 12.42 -6.12
N SER A 147 8.80 11.53 -5.28
CA SER A 147 8.30 10.22 -5.69
C SER A 147 7.08 10.35 -6.59
N ASP A 148 6.14 11.22 -6.22
CA ASP A 148 4.92 11.46 -6.99
C ASP A 148 5.26 12.08 -8.36
N LEU A 149 6.21 13.03 -8.38
CA LEU A 149 6.69 13.63 -9.62
C LEU A 149 7.40 12.61 -10.53
N MET A 150 8.19 11.70 -9.96
CA MET A 150 8.84 10.62 -10.71
C MET A 150 7.84 9.61 -11.26
N ALA A 151 6.78 9.28 -10.53
CA ALA A 151 5.69 8.43 -11.00
C ALA A 151 4.99 9.06 -12.23
N ILE A 152 4.68 10.36 -12.20
CA ILE A 152 4.09 11.09 -13.33
C ILE A 152 5.05 11.10 -14.53
N LYS A 153 6.34 11.33 -14.32
CA LYS A 153 7.34 11.31 -15.40
C LYS A 153 7.52 9.93 -16.01
N HIS A 154 7.38 8.88 -15.20
CA HIS A 154 7.50 7.49 -15.65
C HIS A 154 6.42 7.11 -16.65
N GLU A 155 5.23 7.71 -16.59
CA GLU A 155 4.13 7.46 -17.55
C GLU A 155 4.57 7.64 -19.02
N ASN A 156 5.49 8.56 -19.26
CA ASN A 156 5.99 8.90 -20.60
C ASN A 156 7.40 8.42 -20.87
N ALA A 157 8.02 7.64 -19.97
CA ALA A 157 9.39 7.16 -20.11
C ALA A 157 9.49 6.03 -21.14
N THR A 158 10.54 6.03 -21.95
CA THR A 158 10.93 4.95 -22.87
C THR A 158 12.44 4.73 -22.77
N PRO A 159 12.93 3.48 -22.59
CA PRO A 159 12.20 2.22 -22.39
C PRO A 159 11.67 2.07 -20.96
N ARG A 160 10.58 1.31 -20.81
CA ARG A 160 10.05 0.93 -19.49
C ARG A 160 10.60 -0.43 -19.08
N ILE A 161 11.25 -0.50 -17.92
CA ILE A 161 11.75 -1.76 -17.35
C ILE A 161 10.64 -2.51 -16.61
N TYR A 162 9.72 -1.77 -16.00
CA TYR A 162 8.52 -2.30 -15.34
C TYR A 162 7.29 -1.54 -15.82
N ARG A 163 6.13 -2.21 -15.78
CA ARG A 163 4.86 -1.63 -16.18
C ARG A 163 4.02 -1.13 -15.00
N THR A 164 4.59 -1.12 -13.83
CA THR A 164 3.93 -0.63 -12.60
C THR A 164 4.62 0.61 -12.09
#